data_aad5228de46831b467d7bba844ec8c7d
#
_entry.id   aad5228de46831b467d7bba844ec8c7d
#
_cell.length_a   1.000
_cell.length_b   1.000
_cell.length_c   1.000
_cell.angle_alpha   90.00
_cell.angle_beta   90.00
_cell.angle_gamma   90.00
#
_symmetry.space_group_name_H-M   'P 1'
#
loop_
_entity.id
_entity.type
_entity.pdbx_description
1 polymer ?
#
loop_
_entity_poly.entity_id
_entity_poly.type
_entity_poly.pdbx_seq_one_letter_code
_entity_poly.pdbx_strand_id
1 'polypeptide(L)'
;MRVGVLTGGGDCPGLNAVIRGIVRKGVQEYGYDFTGFRDGWRGPLEGDTVPLDIPAVRGILPRGGTILGSSRTNPLKVEGGVARVQRHLAEEGVDALIVIGGEDTLGVAATLHREHGVNVIGVPKTIDNDLSATDYTFGFDTAVNIATEAIDRLHTTAESHMRVLVVEVMGRHAGWIALHSGLAGGANAILIPEQRFDLDQVCAWVESRFKIRYAPIVVVAEGAMPRDGDMVLKDGTLDSFGHVRLSGVGEWLADQIEKRTGKEARTTVLGHVQRGGTPSAFDRWLATRFGLHAIDAVRDGDFGTMVALRGTDIVRVPIGDATARIKTVDPSLYEEAGVFFG
;
A
#
# COMPACT_ATOMS: atom_id res chain seq x y z
N MET A 1 14.27 -5.51 28.07
CA MET A 1 14.21 -5.99 26.68
C MET A 1 14.38 -4.80 25.75
N ARG A 2 15.19 -4.94 24.73
CA ARG A 2 15.36 -3.92 23.68
C ARG A 2 14.69 -4.39 22.39
N VAL A 3 13.82 -3.56 21.85
CA VAL A 3 13.04 -3.87 20.64
C VAL A 3 13.50 -2.98 19.49
N GLY A 4 13.89 -3.62 18.39
CA GLY A 4 14.19 -2.94 17.14
C GLY A 4 12.90 -2.63 16.36
N VAL A 5 12.87 -1.51 15.66
CA VAL A 5 11.73 -1.14 14.78
C VAL A 5 12.28 -0.68 13.45
N LEU A 6 11.73 -1.19 12.34
CA LEU A 6 12.02 -0.70 10.99
C LEU A 6 10.74 -0.52 10.17
N THR A 7 10.82 0.38 9.18
CA THR A 7 9.76 0.62 8.18
C THR A 7 10.32 0.40 6.78
N GLY A 8 9.80 -0.57 6.02
CA GLY A 8 10.34 -0.95 4.71
C GLY A 8 9.34 -0.86 3.56
N GLY A 9 9.88 -0.79 2.34
CA GLY A 9 9.10 -0.69 1.10
C GLY A 9 8.60 0.72 0.81
N GLY A 10 7.57 0.88 -0.04
CA GLY A 10 6.96 2.18 -0.30
C GLY A 10 6.37 2.78 0.98
N ASP A 11 6.52 4.07 1.19
CA ASP A 11 5.91 4.77 2.31
C ASP A 11 4.39 4.87 2.15
N CYS A 12 3.71 5.09 3.26
CA CYS A 12 2.29 5.38 3.28
C CYS A 12 1.90 6.18 4.53
N PRO A 13 0.75 6.86 4.51
CA PRO A 13 0.20 7.51 5.68
C PRO A 13 -0.13 6.49 6.79
N GLY A 14 0.28 6.77 8.03
CA GLY A 14 0.04 5.89 9.19
C GLY A 14 1.28 5.22 9.78
N LEU A 15 2.41 5.14 9.07
CA LEU A 15 3.66 4.56 9.58
C LEU A 15 4.09 5.15 10.93
N ASN A 16 4.04 6.46 11.06
CA ASN A 16 4.41 7.14 12.30
C ASN A 16 3.41 6.86 13.44
N ALA A 17 2.13 6.61 13.13
CA ALA A 17 1.15 6.21 14.13
C ALA A 17 1.44 4.82 14.71
N VAL A 18 1.88 3.87 13.86
CA VAL A 18 2.35 2.54 14.32
C VAL A 18 3.55 2.68 15.23
N ILE A 19 4.61 3.38 14.78
CA ILE A 19 5.84 3.59 15.56
C ILE A 19 5.51 4.20 16.93
N ARG A 20 4.63 5.23 16.93
CA ARG A 20 4.19 5.87 18.17
C ARG A 20 3.45 4.90 19.12
N GLY A 21 2.57 4.05 18.57
CA GLY A 21 1.84 3.04 19.35
C GLY A 21 2.78 2.05 20.02
N ILE A 22 3.72 1.50 19.26
CA ILE A 22 4.75 0.55 19.72
C ILE A 22 5.56 1.17 20.88
N VAL A 23 6.18 2.32 20.62
CA VAL A 23 7.11 2.94 21.56
C VAL A 23 6.41 3.39 22.83
N ARG A 24 5.25 4.05 22.71
CA ARG A 24 4.53 4.54 23.89
C ARG A 24 4.10 3.43 24.82
N LYS A 25 3.47 2.39 24.29
CA LYS A 25 3.02 1.27 25.11
C LYS A 25 4.20 0.48 25.66
N GLY A 26 5.19 0.17 24.84
CA GLY A 26 6.35 -0.61 25.25
C GLY A 26 7.16 0.06 26.36
N VAL A 27 7.36 1.38 26.30
CA VAL A 27 8.02 2.14 27.37
C VAL A 27 7.15 2.23 28.62
N GLN A 28 5.87 2.62 28.48
CA GLN A 28 5.01 2.96 29.61
C GLN A 28 4.49 1.72 30.38
N GLU A 29 4.16 0.65 29.66
CA GLU A 29 3.58 -0.54 30.28
C GLU A 29 4.60 -1.66 30.53
N TYR A 30 5.63 -1.78 29.68
CA TYR A 30 6.58 -2.90 29.75
C TYR A 30 8.00 -2.51 30.12
N GLY A 31 8.32 -1.22 30.18
CA GLY A 31 9.67 -0.74 30.52
C GLY A 31 10.72 -1.15 29.47
N TYR A 32 10.33 -1.29 28.20
CA TYR A 32 11.24 -1.68 27.13
C TYR A 32 11.98 -0.48 26.55
N ASP A 33 13.22 -0.73 26.08
CA ASP A 33 14.01 0.20 25.30
C ASP A 33 13.78 -0.06 23.80
N PHE A 34 13.93 0.99 22.99
CA PHE A 34 13.71 0.90 21.54
C PHE A 34 14.87 1.44 20.73
N THR A 35 15.20 0.73 19.67
CA THR A 35 16.15 1.16 18.64
C THR A 35 15.43 1.21 17.28
N GLY A 36 15.40 2.37 16.62
CA GLY A 36 14.91 2.51 15.26
C GLY A 36 16.02 2.21 14.26
N PHE A 37 15.75 1.34 13.28
CA PHE A 37 16.65 1.11 12.15
C PHE A 37 16.26 2.03 11.00
N ARG A 38 17.22 2.76 10.44
CA ARG A 38 16.97 3.67 9.32
C ARG A 38 16.81 2.94 8.00
N ASP A 39 15.96 3.49 7.15
CA ASP A 39 15.79 3.08 5.77
C ASP A 39 15.52 1.58 5.56
N GLY A 40 14.57 1.07 6.32
CA GLY A 40 14.09 -0.30 6.21
C GLY A 40 15.18 -1.32 6.52
N TRP A 41 15.29 -2.37 5.68
CA TRP A 41 16.31 -3.40 5.88
C TRP A 41 17.75 -2.93 5.66
N ARG A 42 17.96 -1.72 5.10
CA ARG A 42 19.30 -1.13 5.01
C ARG A 42 19.88 -0.87 6.40
N GLY A 43 19.07 -0.35 7.33
CA GLY A 43 19.51 -0.08 8.68
C GLY A 43 20.12 -1.27 9.39
N PRO A 44 19.41 -2.42 9.55
CA PRO A 44 20.00 -3.63 10.12
C PRO A 44 21.19 -4.17 9.31
N LEU A 45 21.19 -4.00 7.98
CA LEU A 45 22.28 -4.44 7.11
C LEU A 45 23.56 -3.63 7.32
N GLU A 46 23.46 -2.33 7.58
CA GLU A 46 24.58 -1.39 7.69
C GLU A 46 24.88 -0.95 9.14
N GLY A 47 24.02 -1.30 10.10
CA GLY A 47 24.13 -0.87 11.50
C GLY A 47 23.72 0.59 11.71
N ASP A 48 22.84 1.14 10.83
CA ASP A 48 22.37 2.52 10.93
C ASP A 48 21.14 2.60 11.82
N THR A 49 21.32 3.14 13.02
CA THR A 49 20.32 3.17 14.08
C THR A 49 20.07 4.56 14.63
N VAL A 50 18.89 4.72 15.23
CA VAL A 50 18.53 5.90 16.04
C VAL A 50 17.80 5.47 17.30
N PRO A 51 17.99 6.16 18.43
CA PRO A 51 17.19 5.90 19.61
C PRO A 51 15.72 6.23 19.36
N LEU A 52 14.82 5.39 19.86
CA LEU A 52 13.38 5.64 19.85
C LEU A 52 12.89 5.73 21.31
N ASP A 53 12.52 6.92 21.73
CA ASP A 53 11.97 7.19 23.06
C ASP A 53 10.67 7.99 22.98
N ILE A 54 10.07 8.30 24.11
CA ILE A 54 8.84 9.11 24.17
C ILE A 54 8.99 10.49 23.51
N PRO A 55 10.08 11.24 23.71
CA PRO A 55 10.39 12.47 22.96
C PRO A 55 10.42 12.28 21.45
N ALA A 56 11.09 11.24 20.94
CA ALA A 56 11.23 10.97 19.50
C ALA A 56 9.87 10.75 18.79
N VAL A 57 8.87 10.21 19.50
CA VAL A 57 7.55 9.92 18.97
C VAL A 57 6.49 10.99 19.29
N ARG A 58 6.93 12.15 19.82
CA ARG A 58 6.01 13.25 20.13
C ARG A 58 5.56 13.96 18.86
N GLY A 59 4.25 14.16 18.71
CA GLY A 59 3.66 14.93 17.61
C GLY A 59 3.67 14.25 16.25
N ILE A 60 4.13 12.99 16.13
CA ILE A 60 4.23 12.30 14.83
C ILE A 60 2.92 11.64 14.36
N LEU A 61 1.89 11.55 15.21
CA LEU A 61 0.61 10.88 14.88
C LEU A 61 -0.01 11.37 13.56
N PRO A 62 -0.15 12.69 13.29
CA PRO A 62 -0.72 13.18 12.03
C PRO A 62 0.29 13.28 10.90
N ARG A 63 1.56 12.97 11.14
CA ARG A 63 2.63 13.16 10.16
C ARG A 63 2.67 11.99 9.19
N GLY A 64 2.58 12.27 7.88
CA GLY A 64 2.79 11.30 6.83
C GLY A 64 4.26 10.87 6.68
N GLY A 65 4.50 9.89 5.81
CA GLY A 65 5.82 9.30 5.66
C GLY A 65 6.25 8.53 6.92
N THR A 66 7.55 8.41 7.13
CA THR A 66 8.13 7.70 8.28
C THR A 66 9.34 8.45 8.84
N ILE A 67 9.43 8.56 10.18
CA ILE A 67 10.59 9.16 10.86
C ILE A 67 11.85 8.30 10.76
N LEU A 68 11.70 7.00 10.42
CA LEU A 68 12.82 6.07 10.27
C LEU A 68 13.36 6.00 8.83
N GLY A 69 12.68 6.63 7.86
CA GLY A 69 12.98 6.42 6.46
C GLY A 69 12.56 5.03 5.97
N SER A 70 12.70 4.80 4.68
CA SER A 70 12.35 3.52 4.05
C SER A 70 13.25 3.25 2.85
N SER A 71 13.46 1.98 2.53
CA SER A 71 14.17 1.56 1.32
C SER A 71 13.59 0.27 0.76
N ARG A 72 14.04 -0.07 -0.45
CA ARG A 72 13.76 -1.36 -1.10
C ARG A 72 14.96 -2.31 -0.98
N THR A 73 15.77 -2.17 0.06
CA THR A 73 16.91 -3.07 0.32
C THR A 73 16.38 -4.44 0.73
N ASN A 74 16.98 -5.50 0.14
CA ASN A 74 16.68 -6.88 0.50
C ASN A 74 17.99 -7.57 0.96
N PRO A 75 18.19 -7.81 2.26
CA PRO A 75 19.42 -8.41 2.78
C PRO A 75 19.62 -9.85 2.33
N LEU A 76 18.57 -10.56 1.91
CA LEU A 76 18.68 -11.93 1.39
C LEU A 76 19.34 -11.96 0.00
N LYS A 77 19.36 -10.84 -0.72
CA LYS A 77 20.01 -10.68 -2.04
C LYS A 77 21.43 -10.12 -1.94
N VAL A 78 21.92 -9.85 -0.74
CA VAL A 78 23.26 -9.31 -0.50
C VAL A 78 24.16 -10.41 0.04
N GLU A 79 25.34 -10.57 -0.52
CA GLU A 79 26.34 -11.55 -0.02
C GLU A 79 26.66 -11.29 1.46
N GLY A 80 26.53 -12.32 2.28
CA GLY A 80 26.68 -12.19 3.75
C GLY A 80 25.66 -11.31 4.44
N GLY A 81 24.59 -10.89 3.74
CA GLY A 81 23.64 -9.91 4.25
C GLY A 81 22.92 -10.37 5.52
N VAL A 82 22.50 -11.63 5.59
CA VAL A 82 21.84 -12.20 6.78
C VAL A 82 22.80 -12.18 8.00
N ALA A 83 24.04 -12.61 7.81
CA ALA A 83 25.04 -12.61 8.89
C ALA A 83 25.33 -11.17 9.39
N ARG A 84 25.33 -10.18 8.48
CA ARG A 84 25.47 -8.76 8.85
C ARG A 84 24.29 -8.28 9.66
N VAL A 85 23.06 -8.59 9.25
CA VAL A 85 21.84 -8.26 10.00
C VAL A 85 21.89 -8.86 11.40
N GLN A 86 22.16 -10.16 11.54
CA GLN A 86 22.25 -10.84 12.84
C GLN A 86 23.31 -10.22 13.74
N ARG A 87 24.51 -9.91 13.18
CA ARG A 87 25.59 -9.28 13.91
C ARG A 87 25.17 -7.90 14.46
N HIS A 88 24.60 -7.02 13.62
CA HIS A 88 24.20 -5.69 14.07
C HIS A 88 23.04 -5.73 15.09
N LEU A 89 22.10 -6.67 14.94
CA LEU A 89 21.07 -6.88 15.98
C LEU A 89 21.68 -7.27 17.32
N ALA A 90 22.71 -8.14 17.30
CA ALA A 90 23.41 -8.55 18.51
C ALA A 90 24.26 -7.42 19.11
N GLU A 91 24.97 -6.65 18.29
CA GLU A 91 25.78 -5.49 18.70
C GLU A 91 24.91 -4.40 19.37
N GLU A 92 23.70 -4.16 18.83
CA GLU A 92 22.71 -3.23 19.40
C GLU A 92 21.94 -3.83 20.60
N GLY A 93 22.13 -5.11 20.90
CA GLY A 93 21.43 -5.81 21.97
C GLY A 93 19.92 -5.92 21.74
N VAL A 94 19.51 -6.07 20.49
CA VAL A 94 18.09 -6.18 20.10
C VAL A 94 17.59 -7.60 20.34
N ASP A 95 16.62 -7.74 21.25
CA ASP A 95 16.00 -9.02 21.61
C ASP A 95 14.90 -9.45 20.65
N ALA A 96 14.19 -8.48 20.06
CA ALA A 96 13.10 -8.68 19.10
C ALA A 96 13.02 -7.52 18.10
N LEU A 97 12.53 -7.79 16.90
CA LEU A 97 12.39 -6.83 15.81
C LEU A 97 10.92 -6.70 15.37
N ILE A 98 10.37 -5.50 15.37
CA ILE A 98 9.08 -5.21 14.77
C ILE A 98 9.30 -4.67 13.35
N VAL A 99 8.78 -5.39 12.36
CA VAL A 99 8.97 -5.11 10.94
C VAL A 99 7.65 -4.59 10.35
N ILE A 100 7.66 -3.31 9.97
CA ILE A 100 6.49 -2.64 9.39
C ILE A 100 6.68 -2.55 7.88
N GLY A 101 5.89 -3.28 7.09
CA GLY A 101 6.10 -3.31 5.65
C GLY A 101 5.05 -4.04 4.84
N GLY A 102 5.23 -4.02 3.52
CA GLY A 102 4.46 -4.80 2.56
C GLY A 102 5.02 -6.21 2.37
N GLU A 103 4.54 -6.90 1.33
CA GLU A 103 4.88 -8.28 1.02
C GLU A 103 6.39 -8.55 1.04
N ASP A 104 7.18 -7.81 0.26
CA ASP A 104 8.64 -8.00 0.19
C ASP A 104 9.34 -7.84 1.55
N THR A 105 8.95 -6.81 2.31
CA THR A 105 9.57 -6.50 3.60
C THR A 105 9.22 -7.57 4.65
N LEU A 106 7.97 -8.01 4.68
CA LEU A 106 7.49 -9.07 5.58
C LEU A 106 8.00 -10.44 5.13
N GLY A 107 8.18 -10.69 3.83
CA GLY A 107 8.79 -11.90 3.31
C GLY A 107 10.23 -12.10 3.79
N VAL A 108 11.02 -11.02 3.83
CA VAL A 108 12.36 -11.04 4.47
C VAL A 108 12.26 -11.38 5.96
N ALA A 109 11.32 -10.75 6.68
CA ALA A 109 11.11 -11.03 8.12
C ALA A 109 10.73 -12.49 8.37
N ALA A 110 9.81 -13.04 7.57
CA ALA A 110 9.40 -14.45 7.65
C ALA A 110 10.60 -15.42 7.44
N THR A 111 11.46 -15.13 6.46
CA THR A 111 12.65 -15.92 6.18
C THR A 111 13.66 -15.83 7.31
N LEU A 112 13.95 -14.63 7.83
CA LEU A 112 14.87 -14.44 8.95
C LEU A 112 14.38 -15.14 10.22
N HIS A 113 13.07 -15.14 10.46
CA HIS A 113 12.50 -15.89 11.60
C HIS A 113 12.65 -17.40 11.40
N ARG A 114 12.13 -17.92 10.29
CA ARG A 114 12.04 -19.36 10.03
C ARG A 114 13.39 -20.03 9.90
N GLU A 115 14.34 -19.39 9.21
CA GLU A 115 15.60 -20.01 8.81
C GLU A 115 16.81 -19.58 9.67
N HIS A 116 16.69 -18.42 10.31
CA HIS A 116 17.80 -17.83 11.04
C HIS A 116 17.49 -17.50 12.50
N GLY A 117 16.30 -17.86 13.00
CA GLY A 117 15.92 -17.73 14.41
C GLY A 117 15.79 -16.30 14.92
N VAL A 118 15.62 -15.30 14.06
CA VAL A 118 15.41 -13.91 14.47
C VAL A 118 13.99 -13.76 15.02
N ASN A 119 13.85 -13.17 16.19
CA ASN A 119 12.57 -12.87 16.82
C ASN A 119 11.91 -11.70 16.09
N VAL A 120 10.89 -11.94 15.28
CA VAL A 120 10.21 -10.89 14.49
C VAL A 120 8.72 -10.86 14.75
N ILE A 121 8.16 -9.65 14.73
CA ILE A 121 6.71 -9.40 14.64
C ILE A 121 6.46 -8.54 13.40
N GLY A 122 5.50 -8.94 12.56
CA GLY A 122 5.08 -8.20 11.37
C GLY A 122 3.97 -7.20 11.64
N VAL A 123 3.99 -6.08 10.91
CA VAL A 123 2.88 -5.12 10.87
C VAL A 123 2.57 -4.83 9.39
N PRO A 124 1.32 -5.08 8.93
CA PRO A 124 0.96 -4.97 7.52
C PRO A 124 0.83 -3.52 7.09
N LYS A 125 1.63 -3.10 6.13
CA LYS A 125 1.69 -1.75 5.60
C LYS A 125 1.70 -1.78 4.08
N THR A 126 0.62 -1.32 3.46
CA THR A 126 0.54 -1.05 2.02
C THR A 126 -0.68 -0.18 1.73
N ILE A 127 -0.59 0.71 0.73
CA ILE A 127 -1.77 1.43 0.25
C ILE A 127 -2.63 0.57 -0.69
N ASP A 128 -2.06 -0.50 -1.24
CA ASP A 128 -2.73 -1.34 -2.25
C ASP A 128 -3.72 -2.34 -1.63
N ASN A 129 -3.75 -2.48 -0.30
CA ASN A 129 -4.58 -3.43 0.45
C ASN A 129 -4.47 -4.88 -0.05
N ASP A 130 -3.29 -5.25 -0.53
CA ASP A 130 -3.00 -6.48 -1.25
C ASP A 130 -2.36 -7.60 -0.41
N LEU A 131 -2.16 -7.37 0.90
CA LEU A 131 -1.69 -8.38 1.85
C LEU A 131 -2.82 -9.32 2.27
N SER A 132 -2.62 -10.63 2.13
CA SER A 132 -3.58 -11.63 2.62
C SER A 132 -3.60 -11.70 4.14
N ALA A 133 -4.56 -12.44 4.70
CA ALA A 133 -4.75 -12.64 6.14
C ALA A 133 -5.13 -11.38 6.95
N THR A 134 -5.34 -10.22 6.33
CA THR A 134 -5.90 -9.02 6.98
C THR A 134 -6.99 -8.39 6.13
N ASP A 135 -8.05 -7.89 6.73
CA ASP A 135 -9.15 -7.25 6.02
C ASP A 135 -8.71 -5.91 5.42
N TYR A 136 -7.99 -5.11 6.20
CA TYR A 136 -7.44 -3.83 5.77
C TYR A 136 -5.99 -3.65 6.22
N THR A 137 -5.22 -2.96 5.37
CA THR A 137 -3.90 -2.41 5.70
C THR A 137 -4.04 -0.91 5.92
N PHE A 138 -3.26 -0.33 6.83
CA PHE A 138 -3.24 1.13 6.97
C PHE A 138 -2.50 1.79 5.80
N GLY A 139 -2.89 3.02 5.49
CA GLY A 139 -2.47 3.77 4.31
C GLY A 139 -3.45 3.65 3.15
N PHE A 140 -4.23 2.57 3.08
CA PHE A 140 -5.21 2.32 2.04
C PHE A 140 -6.37 3.32 2.09
N ASP A 141 -6.99 3.53 3.26
CA ASP A 141 -8.11 4.48 3.40
C ASP A 141 -7.71 5.90 3.01
N THR A 142 -6.52 6.35 3.39
CA THR A 142 -6.00 7.65 2.97
C THR A 142 -5.80 7.72 1.46
N ALA A 143 -5.25 6.68 0.84
CA ALA A 143 -5.04 6.63 -0.61
C ALA A 143 -6.37 6.67 -1.38
N VAL A 144 -7.39 5.94 -0.90
CA VAL A 144 -8.75 5.99 -1.46
C VAL A 144 -9.34 7.39 -1.33
N ASN A 145 -9.23 8.04 -0.15
CA ASN A 145 -9.74 9.39 0.06
C ASN A 145 -9.07 10.40 -0.88
N ILE A 146 -7.74 10.34 -1.05
CA ILE A 146 -7.02 11.21 -1.98
C ILE A 146 -7.48 11.00 -3.43
N ALA A 147 -7.65 9.75 -3.84
CA ALA A 147 -8.12 9.41 -5.19
C ALA A 147 -9.56 9.88 -5.41
N THR A 148 -10.45 9.66 -4.43
CA THR A 148 -11.85 10.12 -4.48
C THR A 148 -11.94 11.65 -4.55
N GLU A 149 -11.17 12.37 -3.72
CA GLU A 149 -11.11 13.84 -3.75
C GLU A 149 -10.63 14.38 -5.11
N ALA A 150 -9.68 13.69 -5.75
CA ALA A 150 -9.24 14.04 -7.08
C ALA A 150 -10.34 13.80 -8.13
N ILE A 151 -11.06 12.68 -8.05
CA ILE A 151 -12.19 12.36 -8.94
C ILE A 151 -13.31 13.42 -8.80
N ASP A 152 -13.68 13.77 -7.56
CA ASP A 152 -14.70 14.80 -7.29
C ASP A 152 -14.38 16.15 -7.97
N ARG A 153 -13.10 16.54 -7.93
CA ARG A 153 -12.66 17.79 -8.60
C ARG A 153 -12.75 17.69 -10.13
N LEU A 154 -12.60 16.50 -10.69
CA LEU A 154 -12.61 16.28 -12.14
C LEU A 154 -14.02 16.29 -12.73
N HIS A 155 -15.07 15.98 -11.99
CA HIS A 155 -16.46 16.02 -12.49
C HIS A 155 -16.82 17.39 -13.08
N THR A 156 -16.55 18.45 -12.35
CA THR A 156 -16.90 19.81 -12.79
C THR A 156 -16.15 20.24 -14.05
N THR A 157 -14.89 19.82 -14.20
CA THR A 157 -14.12 20.12 -15.42
C THR A 157 -14.52 19.22 -16.59
N ALA A 158 -14.87 17.95 -16.33
CA ALA A 158 -15.42 17.04 -17.33
C ALA A 158 -16.70 17.61 -17.94
N GLU A 159 -17.63 18.01 -17.11
CA GLU A 159 -18.92 18.61 -17.51
C GLU A 159 -18.72 19.93 -18.28
N SER A 160 -17.87 20.83 -17.79
CA SER A 160 -17.64 22.14 -18.41
C SER A 160 -17.11 22.04 -19.82
N HIS A 161 -16.35 21.01 -20.14
CA HIS A 161 -15.74 20.80 -21.44
C HIS A 161 -16.40 19.67 -22.23
N MET A 162 -17.36 18.94 -21.66
CA MET A 162 -18.00 17.78 -22.28
C MET A 162 -16.97 16.78 -22.84
N ARG A 163 -16.01 16.38 -22.00
CA ARG A 163 -14.91 15.47 -22.37
C ARG A 163 -14.81 14.29 -21.41
N VAL A 164 -14.22 13.21 -21.89
CA VAL A 164 -13.90 12.04 -21.04
C VAL A 164 -12.69 12.35 -20.17
N LEU A 165 -12.76 12.04 -18.87
CA LEU A 165 -11.60 12.07 -18.01
C LEU A 165 -11.24 10.66 -17.57
N VAL A 166 -9.98 10.27 -17.84
CA VAL A 166 -9.39 9.02 -17.39
C VAL A 166 -8.51 9.31 -16.19
N VAL A 167 -8.77 8.67 -15.05
CA VAL A 167 -8.02 8.82 -13.80
C VAL A 167 -7.22 7.54 -13.57
N GLU A 168 -5.89 7.64 -13.70
CA GLU A 168 -5.00 6.53 -13.39
C GLU A 168 -4.62 6.58 -11.91
N VAL A 169 -4.89 5.48 -11.21
CA VAL A 169 -4.58 5.29 -9.79
C VAL A 169 -3.57 4.17 -9.60
N MET A 170 -2.92 4.13 -8.44
CA MET A 170 -2.04 3.03 -8.07
C MET A 170 -2.83 1.73 -7.89
N GLY A 171 -2.16 0.62 -8.00
CA GLY A 171 -2.73 -0.73 -7.94
C GLY A 171 -2.13 -1.61 -9.04
N ARG A 172 -0.97 -2.24 -8.71
CA ARG A 172 -0.22 -3.06 -9.66
C ARG A 172 -0.86 -4.41 -9.90
N HIS A 173 -1.17 -5.12 -8.83
CA HIS A 173 -1.66 -6.50 -8.84
C HIS A 173 -3.07 -6.61 -8.28
N ALA A 174 -3.55 -5.57 -7.63
CA ALA A 174 -4.87 -5.51 -7.02
C ALA A 174 -5.52 -4.14 -7.28
N GLY A 175 -6.78 -4.16 -7.66
CA GLY A 175 -7.55 -2.99 -8.05
C GLY A 175 -8.32 -2.32 -6.90
N TRP A 176 -7.95 -2.54 -5.66
CA TRP A 176 -8.68 -2.05 -4.49
C TRP A 176 -8.85 -0.53 -4.48
N ILE A 177 -7.79 0.24 -4.77
CA ILE A 177 -7.87 1.71 -4.81
C ILE A 177 -8.82 2.14 -5.93
N ALA A 178 -8.66 1.56 -7.14
CA ALA A 178 -9.51 1.89 -8.27
C ALA A 178 -10.99 1.60 -8.00
N LEU A 179 -11.29 0.42 -7.43
CA LEU A 179 -12.65 0.01 -7.12
C LEU A 179 -13.28 0.95 -6.08
N HIS A 180 -12.61 1.16 -4.94
CA HIS A 180 -13.16 1.96 -3.85
C HIS A 180 -13.28 3.44 -4.24
N SER A 181 -12.24 4.03 -4.81
CA SER A 181 -12.27 5.44 -5.20
C SER A 181 -13.17 5.71 -6.40
N GLY A 182 -13.20 4.76 -7.36
CA GLY A 182 -14.07 4.87 -8.52
C GLY A 182 -15.56 4.78 -8.16
N LEU A 183 -15.91 3.84 -7.28
CA LEU A 183 -17.30 3.70 -6.80
C LEU A 183 -17.70 4.91 -5.95
N ALA A 184 -16.86 5.32 -4.99
CA ALA A 184 -17.11 6.46 -4.12
C ALA A 184 -17.15 7.79 -4.88
N GLY A 185 -16.33 7.94 -5.92
CA GLY A 185 -16.24 9.13 -6.77
C GLY A 185 -17.19 9.11 -7.97
N GLY A 186 -18.08 8.12 -8.09
CA GLY A 186 -19.09 8.09 -9.16
C GLY A 186 -18.54 7.87 -10.56
N ALA A 187 -17.47 7.07 -10.70
CA ALA A 187 -16.92 6.70 -12.00
C ALA A 187 -17.91 5.87 -12.85
N ASN A 188 -17.89 6.08 -14.15
CA ASN A 188 -18.76 5.41 -15.11
C ASN A 188 -18.14 4.12 -15.70
N ALA A 189 -16.86 3.91 -15.46
CA ALA A 189 -16.14 2.67 -15.66
C ALA A 189 -14.99 2.58 -14.67
N ILE A 190 -14.73 1.38 -14.16
CA ILE A 190 -13.61 1.10 -13.24
C ILE A 190 -12.87 -0.11 -13.83
N LEU A 191 -11.58 0.07 -14.08
CA LEU A 191 -10.75 -0.95 -14.72
C LEU A 191 -9.67 -1.41 -13.75
N ILE A 192 -9.66 -2.71 -13.46
CA ILE A 192 -8.81 -3.33 -12.43
C ILE A 192 -7.91 -4.42 -13.01
N PRO A 193 -6.76 -4.74 -12.39
CA PRO A 193 -5.85 -5.78 -12.88
C PRO A 193 -6.47 -7.17 -12.93
N GLU A 194 -7.37 -7.47 -12.00
CA GLU A 194 -8.01 -8.77 -11.84
C GLU A 194 -8.91 -9.15 -13.01
N GLN A 195 -9.43 -8.14 -13.71
CA GLN A 195 -10.31 -8.36 -14.85
C GLN A 195 -9.82 -7.62 -16.08
N ARG A 196 -9.41 -8.38 -17.10
CA ARG A 196 -9.06 -7.79 -18.39
C ARG A 196 -10.26 -7.10 -19.01
N PHE A 197 -10.12 -5.82 -19.35
CA PHE A 197 -11.20 -5.03 -19.90
C PHE A 197 -11.31 -5.14 -21.42
N ASP A 198 -12.54 -5.07 -21.91
CA ASP A 198 -12.87 -4.97 -23.32
C ASP A 198 -12.97 -3.49 -23.71
N LEU A 199 -12.12 -3.05 -24.62
CA LEU A 199 -12.06 -1.64 -25.03
C LEU A 199 -13.32 -1.18 -25.76
N ASP A 200 -13.96 -2.07 -26.53
CA ASP A 200 -15.21 -1.73 -27.21
C ASP A 200 -16.34 -1.54 -26.19
N GLN A 201 -16.36 -2.35 -25.14
CA GLN A 201 -17.30 -2.18 -24.04
C GLN A 201 -17.07 -0.86 -23.29
N VAL A 202 -15.82 -0.50 -23.01
CA VAL A 202 -15.49 0.79 -22.38
C VAL A 202 -15.96 1.95 -23.24
N CYS A 203 -15.72 1.90 -24.56
CA CYS A 203 -16.20 2.91 -25.49
C CYS A 203 -17.73 2.99 -25.51
N ALA A 204 -18.43 1.85 -25.48
CA ALA A 204 -19.89 1.82 -25.41
C ALA A 204 -20.44 2.47 -24.13
N TRP A 205 -19.80 2.25 -22.98
CA TRP A 205 -20.15 2.92 -21.72
C TRP A 205 -19.95 4.44 -21.82
N VAL A 206 -18.82 4.88 -22.35
CA VAL A 206 -18.54 6.31 -22.60
C VAL A 206 -19.61 6.94 -23.48
N GLU A 207 -19.91 6.33 -24.63
CA GLU A 207 -20.91 6.86 -25.57
C GLU A 207 -22.31 6.94 -24.98
N SER A 208 -22.68 5.97 -24.12
CA SER A 208 -23.99 5.96 -23.47
C SER A 208 -24.20 7.22 -22.62
N ARG A 209 -23.17 7.70 -21.92
CA ARG A 209 -23.20 8.90 -21.08
C ARG A 209 -23.33 10.18 -21.92
N PHE A 210 -22.65 10.26 -23.04
CA PHE A 210 -22.81 11.41 -23.95
C PHE A 210 -24.21 11.52 -24.53
N LYS A 211 -24.95 10.41 -24.71
CA LYS A 211 -26.35 10.43 -25.17
C LYS A 211 -27.26 11.17 -24.19
N ILE A 212 -26.98 11.12 -22.92
CA ILE A 212 -27.72 11.82 -21.86
C ILE A 212 -27.05 13.14 -21.43
N ARG A 213 -26.08 13.63 -22.24
CA ARG A 213 -25.34 14.87 -21.99
C ARG A 213 -24.57 14.87 -20.67
N TYR A 214 -23.98 13.74 -20.32
CA TYR A 214 -23.15 13.57 -19.13
C TYR A 214 -21.70 13.25 -19.56
N ALA A 215 -20.72 13.94 -18.96
CA ALA A 215 -19.31 13.72 -19.26
C ALA A 215 -18.74 12.60 -18.36
N PRO A 216 -18.33 11.45 -18.94
CA PRO A 216 -17.95 10.29 -18.14
C PRO A 216 -16.55 10.41 -17.53
N ILE A 217 -16.39 9.81 -16.33
CA ILE A 217 -15.10 9.55 -15.71
C ILE A 217 -14.84 8.05 -15.77
N VAL A 218 -13.61 7.69 -16.17
CA VAL A 218 -13.08 6.33 -16.20
C VAL A 218 -11.93 6.25 -15.21
N VAL A 219 -12.03 5.38 -14.20
CA VAL A 219 -10.95 5.12 -13.26
C VAL A 219 -10.23 3.85 -13.69
N VAL A 220 -8.90 3.90 -13.77
CA VAL A 220 -8.07 2.77 -14.20
C VAL A 220 -6.92 2.56 -13.23
N ALA A 221 -6.75 1.33 -12.73
CA ALA A 221 -5.55 0.96 -11.97
C ALA A 221 -4.35 0.83 -12.90
N GLU A 222 -3.17 1.25 -12.46
CA GLU A 222 -1.93 1.22 -13.27
C GLU A 222 -1.58 -0.17 -13.82
N GLY A 223 -2.06 -1.25 -13.19
CA GLY A 223 -1.88 -2.64 -13.59
C GLY A 223 -3.01 -3.22 -14.43
N ALA A 224 -4.05 -2.44 -14.75
CA ALA A 224 -5.15 -2.93 -15.59
C ALA A 224 -4.70 -3.24 -17.02
N MET A 225 -5.26 -4.29 -17.62
CA MET A 225 -4.86 -4.78 -18.94
C MET A 225 -6.06 -4.94 -19.87
N PRO A 226 -5.94 -4.56 -21.16
CA PRO A 226 -6.95 -4.90 -22.15
C PRO A 226 -7.01 -6.41 -22.43
N ARG A 227 -8.14 -6.91 -22.94
CA ARG A 227 -8.28 -8.32 -23.35
C ARG A 227 -7.32 -8.67 -24.47
N ASP A 228 -7.27 -7.80 -25.49
CA ASP A 228 -6.42 -7.95 -26.65
C ASP A 228 -5.19 -7.06 -26.49
N GLY A 229 -4.15 -7.61 -25.88
CA GLY A 229 -2.89 -6.87 -25.70
C GLY A 229 -2.15 -7.26 -24.44
N ASP A 230 -0.95 -6.73 -24.35
CA ASP A 230 -0.09 -6.83 -23.18
C ASP A 230 -0.20 -5.60 -22.29
N MET A 231 0.38 -5.70 -21.10
CA MET A 231 0.47 -4.60 -20.15
C MET A 231 1.14 -3.37 -20.81
N VAL A 232 0.54 -2.20 -20.67
CA VAL A 232 1.12 -0.96 -21.18
C VAL A 232 2.32 -0.57 -20.30
N LEU A 233 3.51 -0.70 -20.88
CA LEU A 233 4.77 -0.45 -20.19
C LEU A 233 5.40 0.86 -20.67
N LYS A 234 5.78 1.73 -19.78
CA LYS A 234 6.42 2.99 -20.18
C LYS A 234 7.83 2.78 -20.74
N ASP A 235 8.66 1.94 -20.10
CA ASP A 235 10.08 1.79 -20.49
C ASP A 235 10.63 0.36 -20.35
N GLY A 236 9.84 -0.63 -19.95
CA GLY A 236 10.32 -2.01 -19.70
C GLY A 236 11.39 -2.14 -18.61
N THR A 237 11.66 -1.06 -17.85
CA THR A 237 12.66 -1.05 -16.80
C THR A 237 12.14 -1.72 -15.52
N LEU A 238 13.01 -2.53 -14.89
CA LEU A 238 12.71 -3.17 -13.61
C LEU A 238 13.10 -2.26 -12.44
N ASP A 239 12.34 -2.35 -11.35
CA ASP A 239 12.76 -1.77 -10.07
C ASP A 239 13.76 -2.69 -9.33
N SER A 240 14.27 -2.26 -8.16
CA SER A 240 15.26 -3.02 -7.38
C SER A 240 14.75 -4.36 -6.85
N PHE A 241 13.46 -4.63 -6.88
CA PHE A 241 12.86 -5.94 -6.55
C PHE A 241 12.62 -6.82 -7.78
N GLY A 242 12.81 -6.28 -9.00
CA GLY A 242 12.56 -6.98 -10.26
C GLY A 242 11.15 -6.78 -10.78
N HIS A 243 10.41 -5.81 -10.25
CA HIS A 243 9.09 -5.47 -10.75
C HIS A 243 9.18 -4.49 -11.92
N VAL A 244 8.39 -4.71 -12.96
CA VAL A 244 8.28 -3.80 -14.10
C VAL A 244 7.68 -2.47 -13.64
N ARG A 245 8.26 -1.36 -14.10
CA ARG A 245 7.64 -0.03 -13.87
C ARG A 245 6.41 0.11 -14.75
N LEU A 246 5.24 0.15 -14.10
CA LEU A 246 3.97 0.42 -14.77
C LEU A 246 3.75 1.93 -14.84
N SER A 247 3.27 2.42 -15.96
CA SER A 247 2.57 3.71 -16.08
C SER A 247 2.16 3.93 -17.53
N GLY A 248 1.14 4.76 -17.73
CA GLY A 248 0.70 5.16 -19.06
C GLY A 248 -0.51 4.39 -19.60
N VAL A 249 -1.07 3.46 -18.81
CA VAL A 249 -2.33 2.81 -19.21
C VAL A 249 -3.45 3.84 -19.35
N GLY A 250 -3.51 4.84 -18.48
CA GLY A 250 -4.48 5.92 -18.56
C GLY A 250 -4.30 6.79 -19.80
N GLU A 251 -3.06 7.16 -20.14
CA GLU A 251 -2.76 7.92 -21.36
C GLU A 251 -3.13 7.11 -22.62
N TRP A 252 -2.72 5.84 -22.66
CA TRP A 252 -3.06 4.93 -23.74
C TRP A 252 -4.59 4.76 -23.88
N LEU A 253 -5.29 4.56 -22.77
CA LEU A 253 -6.74 4.37 -22.75
C LEU A 253 -7.47 5.62 -23.25
N ALA A 254 -7.06 6.81 -22.82
CA ALA A 254 -7.63 8.08 -23.29
C ALA A 254 -7.46 8.23 -24.81
N ASP A 255 -6.26 7.95 -25.35
CA ASP A 255 -5.99 7.96 -26.78
C ASP A 255 -6.88 6.97 -27.55
N GLN A 256 -7.05 5.74 -27.02
CA GLN A 256 -7.93 4.73 -27.63
C GLN A 256 -9.41 5.15 -27.61
N ILE A 257 -9.89 5.72 -26.50
CA ILE A 257 -11.27 6.23 -26.40
C ILE A 257 -11.48 7.35 -27.41
N GLU A 258 -10.58 8.32 -27.49
CA GLU A 258 -10.69 9.44 -28.43
C GLU A 258 -10.72 8.97 -29.89
N LYS A 259 -9.83 8.03 -30.27
CA LYS A 259 -9.77 7.47 -31.62
C LYS A 259 -11.03 6.70 -32.04
N ARG A 260 -11.64 5.96 -31.10
CA ARG A 260 -12.80 5.10 -31.43
C ARG A 260 -14.14 5.83 -31.36
N THR A 261 -14.29 6.76 -30.38
CA THR A 261 -15.57 7.45 -30.14
C THR A 261 -15.62 8.85 -30.75
N GLY A 262 -14.48 9.44 -31.14
CA GLY A 262 -14.37 10.83 -31.54
C GLY A 262 -14.66 11.82 -30.42
N LYS A 263 -14.67 11.37 -29.16
CA LYS A 263 -14.87 12.22 -27.98
C LYS A 263 -13.52 12.59 -27.40
N GLU A 264 -13.30 13.88 -27.16
CA GLU A 264 -12.07 14.35 -26.54
C GLU A 264 -11.88 13.68 -25.18
N ALA A 265 -10.70 13.10 -24.96
CA ALA A 265 -10.34 12.43 -23.73
C ALA A 265 -9.04 13.02 -23.12
N ARG A 266 -8.96 13.10 -21.81
CA ARG A 266 -7.77 13.57 -21.09
C ARG A 266 -7.50 12.65 -19.91
N THR A 267 -6.22 12.54 -19.55
CA THR A 267 -5.76 11.69 -18.44
C THR A 267 -5.26 12.52 -17.28
N THR A 268 -5.54 12.06 -16.08
CA THR A 268 -4.92 12.51 -14.85
C THR A 268 -4.29 11.30 -14.16
N VAL A 269 -2.95 11.30 -14.08
CA VAL A 269 -2.21 10.24 -13.37
C VAL A 269 -1.93 10.73 -11.96
N LEU A 270 -2.53 10.09 -10.95
CA LEU A 270 -2.36 10.50 -9.55
C LEU A 270 -0.99 10.10 -8.99
N GLY A 271 -0.47 8.93 -9.36
CA GLY A 271 0.86 8.48 -8.96
C GLY A 271 1.12 8.62 -7.45
N HIS A 272 2.30 9.11 -7.09
CA HIS A 272 2.79 9.13 -5.71
C HIS A 272 2.06 10.09 -4.75
N VAL A 273 1.17 10.98 -5.23
CA VAL A 273 0.34 11.80 -4.31
C VAL A 273 -0.55 10.92 -3.41
N GLN A 274 -0.91 9.73 -3.87
CA GLN A 274 -1.67 8.74 -3.12
C GLN A 274 -0.91 8.14 -1.92
N ARG A 275 0.42 8.26 -1.89
CA ARG A 275 1.28 7.79 -0.79
C ARG A 275 1.54 8.86 0.27
N GLY A 276 1.30 10.12 -0.05
CA GLY A 276 1.68 11.26 0.78
C GLY A 276 0.56 11.77 1.69
N GLY A 277 0.90 12.82 2.40
CA GLY A 277 -0.06 13.58 3.20
C GLY A 277 -0.34 13.02 4.59
N THR A 278 -1.26 13.67 5.25
CA THR A 278 -1.71 13.35 6.60
C THR A 278 -2.62 12.11 6.57
N PRO A 279 -2.37 11.07 7.40
CA PRO A 279 -3.23 9.90 7.44
C PRO A 279 -4.67 10.27 7.85
N SER A 280 -5.65 9.61 7.25
CA SER A 280 -7.05 9.71 7.63
C SER A 280 -7.28 9.29 9.08
N ALA A 281 -8.45 9.61 9.62
CA ALA A 281 -8.81 9.18 10.97
C ALA A 281 -8.79 7.65 11.11
N PHE A 282 -9.27 6.93 10.08
CA PHE A 282 -9.27 5.48 10.06
C PHE A 282 -7.84 4.91 10.08
N ASP A 283 -6.96 5.40 9.20
CA ASP A 283 -5.57 4.93 9.15
C ASP A 283 -4.80 5.24 10.44
N ARG A 284 -5.01 6.42 11.06
CA ARG A 284 -4.41 6.72 12.39
C ARG A 284 -4.87 5.73 13.46
N TRP A 285 -6.17 5.43 13.48
CA TRP A 285 -6.76 4.52 14.45
C TRP A 285 -6.28 3.08 14.23
N LEU A 286 -6.33 2.57 13.00
CA LEU A 286 -5.90 1.23 12.66
C LEU A 286 -4.40 1.04 12.91
N ALA A 287 -3.58 1.96 12.40
CA ALA A 287 -2.12 1.95 12.58
C ALA A 287 -1.72 1.99 14.06
N THR A 288 -2.40 2.82 14.88
CA THR A 288 -2.15 2.85 16.33
C THR A 288 -2.47 1.50 16.96
N ARG A 289 -3.62 0.89 16.63
CA ARG A 289 -4.00 -0.44 17.15
C ARG A 289 -3.00 -1.52 16.74
N PHE A 290 -2.57 -1.53 15.47
CA PHE A 290 -1.52 -2.45 15.04
C PHE A 290 -0.24 -2.29 15.87
N GLY A 291 0.20 -1.05 16.11
CA GLY A 291 1.36 -0.79 16.96
C GLY A 291 1.20 -1.31 18.39
N LEU A 292 0.04 -1.08 19.00
CA LEU A 292 -0.25 -1.55 20.37
C LEU A 292 -0.26 -3.08 20.46
N HIS A 293 -0.88 -3.76 19.48
CA HIS A 293 -0.95 -5.23 19.47
C HIS A 293 0.38 -5.89 19.03
N ALA A 294 1.19 -5.20 18.20
CA ALA A 294 2.51 -5.70 17.82
C ALA A 294 3.46 -5.75 19.04
N ILE A 295 3.44 -4.74 19.91
CA ILE A 295 4.27 -4.78 21.13
C ILE A 295 3.72 -5.77 22.16
N ASP A 296 2.41 -6.02 22.20
CA ASP A 296 1.83 -7.09 23.00
C ASP A 296 2.31 -8.48 22.51
N ALA A 297 2.41 -8.68 21.19
CA ALA A 297 2.94 -9.91 20.63
C ALA A 297 4.42 -10.13 21.01
N VAL A 298 5.23 -9.06 21.06
CA VAL A 298 6.62 -9.14 21.57
C VAL A 298 6.64 -9.55 23.04
N ARG A 299 5.81 -8.93 23.90
CA ARG A 299 5.70 -9.29 25.32
C ARG A 299 5.35 -10.76 25.51
N ASP A 300 4.42 -11.26 24.72
CA ASP A 300 3.91 -12.63 24.82
C ASP A 300 4.87 -13.66 24.18
N GLY A 301 5.93 -13.21 23.49
CA GLY A 301 6.88 -14.09 22.80
C GLY A 301 6.29 -14.77 21.56
N ASP A 302 5.23 -14.21 20.97
CA ASP A 302 4.49 -14.79 19.84
C ASP A 302 5.16 -14.41 18.50
N PHE A 303 6.47 -14.74 18.41
CA PHE A 303 7.31 -14.39 17.27
C PHE A 303 6.96 -15.17 15.99
N GLY A 304 7.30 -14.61 14.84
CA GLY A 304 6.93 -15.15 13.53
C GLY A 304 5.48 -14.84 13.13
N THR A 305 4.78 -14.01 13.92
CA THR A 305 3.41 -13.58 13.63
C THR A 305 3.35 -12.13 13.14
N MET A 306 2.23 -11.82 12.49
CA MET A 306 1.86 -10.48 12.06
C MET A 306 0.52 -10.11 12.71
N VAL A 307 0.39 -8.85 13.13
CA VAL A 307 -0.91 -8.29 13.53
C VAL A 307 -1.79 -8.11 12.31
N ALA A 308 -3.07 -8.45 12.42
CA ALA A 308 -4.03 -8.40 11.32
C ALA A 308 -5.39 -7.92 11.80
N LEU A 309 -6.14 -7.21 10.95
CA LEU A 309 -7.52 -6.83 11.21
C LEU A 309 -8.45 -7.95 10.71
N ARG A 310 -9.39 -8.38 11.57
CA ARG A 310 -10.52 -9.23 11.21
C ARG A 310 -11.81 -8.65 11.79
N GLY A 311 -12.67 -8.14 10.93
CA GLY A 311 -13.83 -7.35 11.36
C GLY A 311 -13.38 -6.13 12.16
N THR A 312 -13.62 -6.14 13.48
CA THR A 312 -13.20 -5.07 14.40
C THR A 312 -11.99 -5.44 15.27
N ASP A 313 -11.56 -6.69 15.23
CA ASP A 313 -10.55 -7.22 16.13
C ASP A 313 -9.15 -7.23 15.50
N ILE A 314 -8.14 -6.97 16.31
CA ILE A 314 -6.75 -7.21 15.91
C ILE A 314 -6.36 -8.60 16.41
N VAL A 315 -6.06 -9.47 15.45
CA VAL A 315 -5.60 -10.84 15.68
C VAL A 315 -4.14 -11.00 15.30
N ARG A 316 -3.53 -12.14 15.64
CA ARG A 316 -2.18 -12.52 15.21
C ARG A 316 -2.28 -13.67 14.22
N VAL A 317 -1.54 -13.58 13.13
CA VAL A 317 -1.49 -14.60 12.09
C VAL A 317 -0.03 -14.89 11.73
N PRO A 318 0.33 -16.09 11.27
CA PRO A 318 1.70 -16.34 10.79
C PRO A 318 2.08 -15.34 9.68
N ILE A 319 3.29 -14.77 9.72
CA ILE A 319 3.74 -13.83 8.68
C ILE A 319 3.72 -14.49 7.29
N GLY A 320 4.05 -15.79 7.22
CA GLY A 320 4.03 -16.56 5.97
C GLY A 320 2.65 -16.57 5.28
N ASP A 321 1.57 -16.58 6.05
CA ASP A 321 0.21 -16.59 5.48
C ASP A 321 -0.13 -15.24 4.82
N ALA A 322 0.41 -14.15 5.35
CA ALA A 322 0.20 -12.81 4.81
C ALA A 322 0.94 -12.57 3.49
N THR A 323 2.05 -13.27 3.27
CA THR A 323 2.91 -13.14 2.09
C THR A 323 2.77 -14.29 1.10
N ALA A 324 1.94 -15.30 1.41
CA ALA A 324 1.77 -16.50 0.57
C ALA A 324 1.03 -16.20 -0.74
N ARG A 325 0.16 -15.22 -0.75
CA ARG A 325 -0.64 -14.81 -1.92
C ARG A 325 -1.02 -13.35 -1.85
N ILE A 326 -1.20 -12.75 -3.01
CA ILE A 326 -1.75 -11.40 -3.12
C ILE A 326 -3.26 -11.44 -2.86
N LYS A 327 -3.76 -10.50 -2.04
CA LYS A 327 -5.19 -10.30 -1.82
C LYS A 327 -5.77 -9.44 -2.94
N THR A 328 -6.45 -10.07 -3.86
CA THR A 328 -7.12 -9.43 -4.99
C THR A 328 -8.56 -9.02 -4.68
N VAL A 329 -9.13 -8.15 -5.50
CA VAL A 329 -10.55 -7.77 -5.44
C VAL A 329 -11.42 -9.00 -5.68
N ASP A 330 -12.41 -9.22 -4.82
CA ASP A 330 -13.41 -10.28 -5.03
C ASP A 330 -14.26 -9.94 -6.26
N PRO A 331 -14.46 -10.90 -7.19
CA PRO A 331 -15.29 -10.68 -8.37
C PRO A 331 -16.70 -10.18 -8.05
N SER A 332 -17.31 -10.61 -6.94
CA SER A 332 -18.64 -10.17 -6.54
C SER A 332 -18.70 -8.68 -6.21
N LEU A 333 -17.66 -8.14 -5.56
CA LEU A 333 -17.57 -6.70 -5.28
C LEU A 333 -17.41 -5.86 -6.56
N TYR A 334 -16.69 -6.40 -7.54
CA TYR A 334 -16.55 -5.74 -8.83
C TYR A 334 -17.88 -5.77 -9.62
N GLU A 335 -18.61 -6.88 -9.56
CA GLU A 335 -19.93 -7.00 -10.19
C GLU A 335 -20.94 -6.02 -9.59
N GLU A 336 -20.91 -5.79 -8.26
CA GLU A 336 -21.73 -4.75 -7.62
C GLU A 336 -21.46 -3.35 -8.20
N ALA A 337 -20.20 -3.01 -8.44
CA ALA A 337 -19.84 -1.74 -9.06
C ALA A 337 -20.32 -1.63 -10.52
N GLY A 338 -20.43 -2.75 -11.21
CA GLY A 338 -20.88 -2.85 -12.61
C GLY A 338 -22.25 -2.25 -12.87
N VAL A 339 -23.12 -2.16 -11.86
CA VAL A 339 -24.44 -1.52 -11.94
C VAL A 339 -24.33 -0.04 -12.36
N PHE A 340 -23.23 0.60 -12.09
CA PHE A 340 -22.99 2.02 -12.38
C PHE A 340 -22.23 2.26 -13.69
N PHE A 341 -21.77 1.19 -14.36
CA PHE A 341 -21.02 1.30 -15.61
C PHE A 341 -21.95 1.61 -16.79
N GLY A 342 -21.58 2.54 -17.64
CA GLY A 342 -22.32 2.94 -18.85
C GLY A 342 -23.39 3.99 -18.57
#